data_9a1c2006874aec970673569955ae8852
#
_entry.id   9a1c2006874aec970673569955ae8852
#
_cell.length_a   1.000
_cell.length_b   1.000
_cell.length_c   1.000
_cell.angle_alpha   90.00
_cell.angle_beta   90.00
_cell.angle_gamma   90.00
#
_symmetry.space_group_name_H-M   'P 1'
#
loop_
_entity.id
_entity.type
_entity.pdbx_description
1 polymer ?
#
loop_
_entity_poly.entity_id
_entity_poly.type
_entity_poly.pdbx_seq_one_letter_code
_entity_poly.pdbx_strand_id
1 'polypeptide(L)'
;VPLAGVVNAVFRVWGTGFDWVVRFPVDPSRPNEFPLEEWALAVARRAGIRVPEVVGSGVLDDVPFLVLEYLEPAAVHPENPWAWLGRYAHVVSGVPLTGAPDAVFSRFGRDLPAAWHAHLAYNLDALDDHDPLLHNGGYSKKQQPALRALLTELGSARFEHGLAHGDLAPRNLISRGSTEAPVLLDWGTASVGPAPWTDLQRVYQWAVHDQTVPPAALVRFAAAAGLPLTDDTERMLVRLTVLRFLDLARWARERRPDLYPDYLAACAAGVHTALHP
;
A
#
# COMPACT_ATOMS: atom_id res chain seq x y z
N VAL A 1 -26.06 -0.94 -12.49
CA VAL A 1 -26.28 -1.56 -11.17
C VAL A 1 -25.14 -1.14 -10.25
N PRO A 2 -25.42 -0.63 -9.03
CA PRO A 2 -24.38 -0.30 -8.06
C PRO A 2 -23.61 -1.56 -7.63
N LEU A 3 -22.28 -1.41 -7.46
CA LEU A 3 -21.38 -2.41 -6.91
C LEU A 3 -20.83 -1.91 -5.56
N ALA A 4 -20.27 -2.79 -4.77
CA ALA A 4 -19.68 -2.40 -3.48
C ALA A 4 -18.42 -1.55 -3.70
N GLY A 5 -18.35 -0.38 -3.07
CA GLY A 5 -17.19 0.50 -3.05
C GLY A 5 -17.19 1.32 -1.77
N VAL A 6 -16.02 1.55 -1.16
CA VAL A 6 -15.89 2.33 0.09
C VAL A 6 -15.47 3.77 -0.21
N VAL A 7 -14.54 3.95 -1.12
CA VAL A 7 -13.94 5.26 -1.48
C VAL A 7 -14.62 5.86 -2.70
N ASN A 8 -14.99 5.02 -3.65
CA ASN A 8 -15.62 5.38 -4.90
C ASN A 8 -17.02 4.78 -5.00
N ALA A 9 -17.95 5.52 -5.58
CA ALA A 9 -19.20 4.97 -6.08
C ALA A 9 -18.88 4.17 -7.35
N VAL A 10 -19.28 2.90 -7.38
CA VAL A 10 -18.93 1.95 -8.43
C VAL A 10 -20.19 1.40 -9.06
N PHE A 11 -20.29 1.48 -10.39
CA PHE A 11 -21.45 1.04 -11.14
C PHE A 11 -21.04 0.15 -12.31
N ARG A 12 -21.73 -0.98 -12.48
CA ARG A 12 -21.70 -1.74 -13.73
C ARG A 12 -22.69 -1.16 -14.70
N VAL A 13 -22.23 -0.88 -15.91
CA VAL A 13 -23.03 -0.37 -17.04
C VAL A 13 -22.80 -1.29 -18.23
N TRP A 14 -23.88 -1.85 -18.79
CA TRP A 14 -23.77 -2.80 -19.90
C TRP A 14 -24.82 -2.57 -20.97
N GLY A 15 -24.54 -3.04 -22.17
CA GLY A 15 -25.41 -2.97 -23.32
C GLY A 15 -24.88 -3.83 -24.47
N THR A 16 -25.43 -3.65 -25.67
CA THR A 16 -24.96 -4.37 -26.86
C THR A 16 -23.53 -3.95 -27.19
N GLY A 17 -22.58 -4.88 -27.00
CA GLY A 17 -21.17 -4.67 -27.34
C GLY A 17 -20.32 -3.99 -26.26
N PHE A 18 -20.82 -3.76 -25.05
CA PHE A 18 -20.04 -3.24 -23.94
C PHE A 18 -20.50 -3.77 -22.59
N ASP A 19 -19.56 -3.90 -21.66
CA ASP A 19 -19.79 -4.22 -20.25
C ASP A 19 -18.67 -3.58 -19.43
N TRP A 20 -19.02 -2.51 -18.69
CA TRP A 20 -18.05 -1.62 -18.07
C TRP A 20 -18.32 -1.41 -16.59
N VAL A 21 -17.26 -1.05 -15.87
CA VAL A 21 -17.30 -0.52 -14.52
C VAL A 21 -17.00 0.97 -14.58
N VAL A 22 -17.93 1.80 -14.11
CA VAL A 22 -17.75 3.24 -14.00
C VAL A 22 -17.58 3.62 -12.54
N ARG A 23 -16.54 4.39 -12.25
CA ARG A 23 -16.16 4.82 -10.90
C ARG A 23 -16.17 6.33 -10.80
N PHE A 24 -16.71 6.84 -9.68
CA PHE A 24 -16.71 8.25 -9.31
C PHE A 24 -16.28 8.37 -7.85
N PRO A 25 -15.59 9.45 -7.41
CA PRO A 25 -15.32 9.68 -6.00
C PRO A 25 -16.63 9.90 -5.24
N VAL A 26 -16.79 9.27 -4.08
CA VAL A 26 -17.93 9.53 -3.18
C VAL A 26 -17.83 10.93 -2.58
N ASP A 27 -16.62 11.39 -2.30
CA ASP A 27 -16.32 12.73 -1.80
C ASP A 27 -15.50 13.50 -2.84
N PRO A 28 -16.12 14.47 -3.55
CA PRO A 28 -15.44 15.26 -4.57
C PRO A 28 -14.31 16.15 -4.05
N SER A 29 -14.24 16.40 -2.73
CA SER A 29 -13.17 17.19 -2.12
C SER A 29 -11.85 16.42 -1.99
N ARG A 30 -11.87 15.10 -2.18
CA ARG A 30 -10.68 14.26 -2.17
C ARG A 30 -9.83 14.46 -3.45
N PRO A 31 -8.50 14.34 -3.35
CA PRO A 31 -7.66 14.32 -4.53
C PRO A 31 -8.13 13.27 -5.54
N ASN A 32 -8.11 13.62 -6.82
CA ASN A 32 -8.43 12.68 -7.89
C ASN A 32 -7.31 11.64 -8.03
N GLU A 33 -7.59 10.40 -7.64
CA GLU A 33 -6.67 9.27 -7.69
C GLU A 33 -6.66 8.56 -9.06
N PHE A 34 -7.62 8.85 -9.95
CA PHE A 34 -7.77 8.14 -11.22
C PHE A 34 -6.57 8.28 -12.18
N PRO A 35 -5.90 9.44 -12.33
CA PRO A 35 -4.69 9.51 -13.16
C PRO A 35 -3.54 8.63 -12.66
N LEU A 36 -3.41 8.45 -11.33
CA LEU A 36 -2.45 7.53 -10.74
C LEU A 36 -2.84 6.08 -11.05
N GLU A 37 -4.10 5.71 -10.84
CA GLU A 37 -4.61 4.36 -11.10
C GLU A 37 -4.48 4.00 -12.58
N GLU A 38 -4.84 4.89 -13.49
CA GLU A 38 -4.71 4.69 -14.94
C GLU A 38 -3.25 4.43 -15.35
N TRP A 39 -2.32 5.25 -14.86
CA TRP A 39 -0.90 5.06 -15.11
C TRP A 39 -0.42 3.71 -14.54
N ALA A 40 -0.79 3.38 -13.29
CA ALA A 40 -0.39 2.15 -12.62
C ALA A 40 -0.92 0.89 -13.35
N LEU A 41 -2.18 0.90 -13.78
CA LEU A 41 -2.77 -0.15 -14.63
C LEU A 41 -1.99 -0.33 -15.94
N ALA A 42 -1.62 0.77 -16.59
CA ALA A 42 -0.87 0.71 -17.84
C ALA A 42 0.54 0.13 -17.66
N VAL A 43 1.28 0.49 -16.59
CA VAL A 43 2.63 -0.07 -16.33
C VAL A 43 2.55 -1.52 -15.87
N ALA A 44 1.58 -1.89 -15.04
CA ALA A 44 1.35 -3.25 -14.60
C ALA A 44 1.05 -4.18 -15.79
N ARG A 45 0.19 -3.74 -16.71
CA ARG A 45 -0.13 -4.48 -17.94
C ARG A 45 1.10 -4.71 -18.81
N ARG A 46 1.94 -3.68 -19.00
CA ARG A 46 3.21 -3.82 -19.76
C ARG A 46 4.19 -4.79 -19.08
N ALA A 47 4.14 -4.91 -17.77
CA ALA A 47 4.92 -5.88 -17.01
C ALA A 47 4.33 -7.31 -17.01
N GLY A 48 3.23 -7.54 -17.73
CA GLY A 48 2.59 -8.85 -17.84
C GLY A 48 1.63 -9.19 -16.70
N ILE A 49 1.31 -8.25 -15.82
CA ILE A 49 0.27 -8.43 -14.82
C ILE A 49 -1.10 -8.25 -15.49
N ARG A 50 -1.99 -9.18 -15.26
CA ARG A 50 -3.38 -9.05 -15.74
C ARG A 50 -4.10 -8.01 -14.88
N VAL A 51 -4.59 -6.98 -15.51
CA VAL A 51 -5.33 -5.86 -14.90
C VAL A 51 -6.51 -5.51 -15.80
N PRO A 52 -7.57 -4.87 -15.29
CA PRO A 52 -8.69 -4.38 -16.08
C PRO A 52 -8.22 -3.43 -17.20
N GLU A 53 -8.87 -3.45 -18.33
CA GLU A 53 -8.65 -2.48 -19.38
C GLU A 53 -9.25 -1.12 -18.99
N VAL A 54 -8.47 -0.05 -19.18
CA VAL A 54 -8.99 1.31 -19.08
C VAL A 54 -9.71 1.63 -20.40
N VAL A 55 -11.02 1.80 -20.31
CA VAL A 55 -11.87 2.17 -21.44
C VAL A 55 -11.85 3.67 -21.65
N GLY A 56 -11.77 4.44 -20.56
CA GLY A 56 -11.67 5.89 -20.59
C GLY A 56 -11.64 6.50 -19.22
N SER A 57 -11.19 7.74 -19.14
CA SER A 57 -11.20 8.56 -17.93
C SER A 57 -11.47 10.02 -18.31
N GLY A 58 -11.88 10.83 -17.37
CA GLY A 58 -12.14 12.24 -17.62
C GLY A 58 -12.81 12.94 -16.46
N VAL A 59 -13.43 14.10 -16.78
CA VAL A 59 -14.22 14.90 -15.85
C VAL A 59 -15.57 15.21 -16.52
N LEU A 60 -16.65 14.98 -15.82
CA LEU A 60 -18.02 15.30 -16.23
C LEU A 60 -18.67 16.16 -15.12
N ASP A 61 -19.08 17.36 -15.45
CA ASP A 61 -19.67 18.32 -14.49
C ASP A 61 -18.79 18.49 -13.22
N ASP A 62 -17.50 18.69 -13.43
CA ASP A 62 -16.46 18.82 -12.40
C ASP A 62 -16.21 17.55 -11.55
N VAL A 63 -16.87 16.44 -11.87
CA VAL A 63 -16.68 15.15 -11.19
C VAL A 63 -15.75 14.27 -12.03
N PRO A 64 -14.58 13.85 -11.50
CA PRO A 64 -13.71 12.92 -12.20
C PRO A 64 -14.35 11.54 -12.27
N PHE A 65 -14.06 10.83 -13.36
CA PHE A 65 -14.51 9.45 -13.54
C PHE A 65 -13.42 8.56 -14.16
N LEU A 66 -13.52 7.27 -13.89
CA LEU A 66 -12.73 6.21 -14.53
C LEU A 66 -13.67 5.10 -15.00
N VAL A 67 -13.48 4.68 -16.26
CA VAL A 67 -14.23 3.58 -16.88
C VAL A 67 -13.26 2.42 -17.16
N LEU A 68 -13.57 1.27 -16.60
CA LEU A 68 -12.81 0.03 -16.77
C LEU A 68 -13.69 -1.03 -17.44
N GLU A 69 -13.07 -2.04 -18.06
CA GLU A 69 -13.79 -3.25 -18.46
C GLU A 69 -14.39 -3.92 -17.21
N TYR A 70 -15.60 -4.47 -17.34
CA TYR A 70 -16.15 -5.34 -16.30
C TYR A 70 -15.60 -6.76 -16.47
N LEU A 71 -15.12 -7.30 -15.36
CA LEU A 71 -14.62 -8.65 -15.29
C LEU A 71 -15.57 -9.49 -14.42
N GLU A 72 -16.22 -10.47 -15.03
CA GLU A 72 -17.06 -11.41 -14.28
C GLU A 72 -16.18 -12.23 -13.34
N PRO A 73 -16.40 -12.18 -12.02
CA PRO A 73 -15.69 -13.03 -11.08
C PRO A 73 -16.01 -14.50 -11.33
N ALA A 74 -15.00 -15.35 -11.47
CA ALA A 74 -15.22 -16.78 -11.47
C ALA A 74 -15.66 -17.25 -10.08
N ALA A 75 -16.48 -18.30 -10.04
CA ALA A 75 -16.92 -18.92 -8.79
C ALA A 75 -15.78 -19.57 -7.97
N VAL A 76 -14.59 -19.71 -8.58
CA VAL A 76 -13.42 -20.36 -7.99
C VAL A 76 -12.36 -19.33 -7.69
N HIS A 77 -11.95 -19.23 -6.42
CA HIS A 77 -10.79 -18.42 -6.05
C HIS A 77 -9.49 -19.01 -6.60
N PRO A 78 -8.47 -18.18 -6.89
CA PRO A 78 -7.18 -18.70 -7.34
C PRO A 78 -6.56 -19.56 -6.24
N GLU A 79 -5.93 -20.66 -6.64
CA GLU A 79 -5.12 -21.44 -5.71
C GLU A 79 -3.97 -20.57 -5.19
N ASN A 80 -3.74 -20.58 -3.88
CA ASN A 80 -2.66 -19.83 -3.24
C ASN A 80 -2.67 -18.31 -3.60
N PRO A 81 -3.74 -17.56 -3.30
CA PRO A 81 -3.84 -16.14 -3.67
C PRO A 81 -2.67 -15.31 -3.15
N TRP A 82 -2.14 -15.62 -1.98
CA TRP A 82 -1.00 -14.92 -1.39
C TRP A 82 0.31 -15.13 -2.16
N ALA A 83 0.50 -16.29 -2.78
CA ALA A 83 1.65 -16.51 -3.65
C ALA A 83 1.51 -15.70 -4.97
N TRP A 84 0.31 -15.55 -5.50
CA TRP A 84 0.06 -14.67 -6.64
C TRP A 84 0.35 -13.21 -6.30
N LEU A 85 -0.14 -12.72 -5.16
CA LEU A 85 0.09 -11.36 -4.68
C LEU A 85 1.58 -11.08 -4.46
N GLY A 86 2.33 -12.02 -3.87
CA GLY A 86 3.77 -11.89 -3.71
C GLY A 86 4.52 -11.81 -5.05
N ARG A 87 4.16 -12.65 -6.03
CA ARG A 87 4.71 -12.55 -7.39
C ARG A 87 4.41 -11.20 -8.03
N TYR A 88 3.21 -10.67 -7.83
CA TYR A 88 2.85 -9.35 -8.36
C TYR A 88 3.65 -8.24 -7.69
N ALA A 89 3.83 -8.27 -6.37
CA ALA A 89 4.71 -7.36 -5.66
C ALA A 89 6.13 -7.37 -6.23
N HIS A 90 6.69 -8.55 -6.49
CA HIS A 90 8.01 -8.71 -7.10
C HIS A 90 8.07 -8.09 -8.50
N VAL A 91 7.11 -8.40 -9.36
CA VAL A 91 7.07 -7.89 -10.75
C VAL A 91 6.89 -6.37 -10.77
N VAL A 92 5.97 -5.84 -9.95
CA VAL A 92 5.69 -4.39 -9.87
C VAL A 92 6.89 -3.60 -9.38
N SER A 93 7.67 -4.15 -8.45
CA SER A 93 8.85 -3.47 -7.90
C SER A 93 9.90 -3.12 -8.95
N GLY A 94 9.96 -3.86 -10.05
CA GLY A 94 10.91 -3.66 -11.15
C GLY A 94 10.39 -2.83 -12.33
N VAL A 95 9.15 -2.30 -12.28
CA VAL A 95 8.60 -1.54 -13.42
C VAL A 95 9.26 -0.16 -13.56
N PRO A 96 9.49 0.32 -14.81
CA PRO A 96 9.98 1.67 -15.03
C PRO A 96 8.98 2.73 -14.58
N LEU A 97 9.46 3.76 -13.88
CA LEU A 97 8.64 4.87 -13.39
C LEU A 97 8.52 6.03 -14.40
N THR A 98 8.85 5.80 -15.66
CA THR A 98 8.75 6.82 -16.72
C THR A 98 7.29 7.26 -16.88
N GLY A 99 7.07 8.57 -16.91
CA GLY A 99 5.73 9.16 -17.03
C GLY A 99 4.86 9.00 -15.78
N ALA A 100 5.44 8.59 -14.65
CA ALA A 100 4.70 8.47 -13.38
C ALA A 100 4.16 9.84 -12.93
N PRO A 101 2.88 9.92 -12.53
CA PRO A 101 2.31 11.15 -11.97
C PRO A 101 2.94 11.50 -10.62
N ASP A 102 2.88 12.79 -10.23
CA ASP A 102 3.45 13.24 -8.96
C ASP A 102 2.84 12.54 -7.76
N ALA A 103 1.58 12.17 -7.85
CA ALA A 103 0.84 11.50 -6.78
C ALA A 103 1.41 10.14 -6.35
N VAL A 104 2.23 9.47 -7.20
CA VAL A 104 2.86 8.20 -6.85
C VAL A 104 4.09 8.40 -5.94
N PHE A 105 4.69 9.60 -5.97
CA PHE A 105 5.88 9.91 -5.19
C PHE A 105 5.50 10.47 -3.81
N SER A 106 6.36 10.23 -2.82
CA SER A 106 6.21 10.83 -1.52
C SER A 106 6.43 12.35 -1.57
N ARG A 107 5.98 13.07 -0.55
CA ARG A 107 6.23 14.50 -0.37
C ARG A 107 7.71 14.89 -0.31
N PHE A 108 8.60 13.91 -0.20
CA PHE A 108 10.05 14.12 -0.10
C PHE A 108 10.75 14.16 -1.46
N GLY A 109 10.03 13.92 -2.56
CA GLY A 109 10.53 14.13 -3.91
C GLY A 109 10.62 12.89 -4.79
N ARG A 110 11.17 13.09 -6.00
CA ARG A 110 11.26 12.06 -7.05
C ARG A 110 12.59 11.31 -7.08
N ASP A 111 13.65 11.85 -6.47
CA ASP A 111 14.90 11.13 -6.24
C ASP A 111 14.68 10.14 -5.11
N LEU A 112 14.47 8.87 -5.45
CA LEU A 112 13.98 7.87 -4.50
C LEU A 112 14.93 7.61 -3.34
N PRO A 113 16.26 7.46 -3.52
CA PRO A 113 17.18 7.36 -2.42
C PRO A 113 17.19 8.61 -1.53
N ALA A 114 17.22 9.81 -2.13
CA ALA A 114 17.20 11.06 -1.38
C ALA A 114 15.87 11.25 -0.64
N ALA A 115 14.74 10.94 -1.29
CA ALA A 115 13.42 11.00 -0.68
C ALA A 115 13.28 10.03 0.50
N TRP A 116 13.85 8.82 0.40
CA TRP A 116 13.89 7.86 1.48
C TRP A 116 14.69 8.38 2.68
N HIS A 117 15.88 8.91 2.45
CA HIS A 117 16.68 9.50 3.53
C HIS A 117 16.01 10.72 4.17
N ALA A 118 15.37 11.58 3.38
CA ALA A 118 14.61 12.72 3.89
C ALA A 118 13.39 12.28 4.73
N HIS A 119 12.72 11.20 4.32
CA HIS A 119 11.62 10.61 5.09
C HIS A 119 12.09 10.09 6.45
N LEU A 120 13.21 9.38 6.50
CA LEU A 120 13.79 8.90 7.76
C LEU A 120 14.26 10.06 8.65
N ALA A 121 14.92 11.06 8.08
CA ALA A 121 15.35 12.26 8.79
C ALA A 121 14.16 12.99 9.43
N TYR A 122 13.06 13.19 8.68
CA TYR A 122 11.84 13.77 9.20
C TYR A 122 11.33 13.05 10.47
N ASN A 123 11.33 11.71 10.45
CA ASN A 123 10.89 10.93 11.60
C ASN A 123 11.91 10.95 12.76
N LEU A 124 13.21 10.93 12.45
CA LEU A 124 14.28 11.04 13.45
C LEU A 124 14.27 12.39 14.15
N ASP A 125 14.10 13.48 13.39
CA ASP A 125 14.04 14.83 13.92
C ASP A 125 12.81 15.04 14.83
N ALA A 126 11.69 14.45 14.42
CA ALA A 126 10.45 14.50 15.20
C ALA A 126 10.49 13.69 16.51
N LEU A 127 11.43 12.73 16.66
CA LEU A 127 11.62 11.98 17.91
C LEU A 127 12.41 12.81 18.95
N ASP A 128 11.87 13.93 19.37
CA ASP A 128 12.44 14.81 20.40
C ASP A 128 11.52 14.93 21.64
N ASP A 129 11.87 15.82 22.57
CA ASP A 129 11.12 16.03 23.81
C ASP A 129 9.80 16.78 23.60
N HIS A 130 9.59 17.35 22.43
CA HIS A 130 8.39 18.07 22.02
C HIS A 130 7.49 17.26 21.06
N ASP A 131 7.86 16.00 20.77
CA ASP A 131 7.06 15.16 19.87
C ASP A 131 5.63 14.98 20.40
N PRO A 132 4.61 15.38 19.66
CA PRO A 132 3.23 15.17 20.05
C PRO A 132 2.87 13.69 20.28
N LEU A 133 3.52 12.74 19.58
CA LEU A 133 3.29 11.32 19.81
C LEU A 133 3.78 10.88 21.18
N LEU A 134 4.92 11.43 21.67
CA LEU A 134 5.41 11.21 23.02
C LEU A 134 4.40 11.72 24.06
N HIS A 135 3.92 12.96 23.89
CA HIS A 135 3.01 13.59 24.84
C HIS A 135 1.62 12.93 24.85
N ASN A 136 1.18 12.37 23.75
CA ASN A 136 -0.13 11.72 23.62
C ASN A 136 -0.10 10.20 23.81
N GLY A 137 1.06 9.63 24.19
CA GLY A 137 1.19 8.21 24.52
C GLY A 137 1.39 7.26 23.34
N GLY A 138 1.78 7.75 22.17
CA GLY A 138 2.17 6.91 21.02
C GLY A 138 3.45 6.11 21.29
N TYR A 139 4.31 6.63 22.15
CA TYR A 139 5.47 5.94 22.73
C TYR A 139 5.88 6.63 24.04
N SER A 140 6.73 6.00 24.85
CA SER A 140 7.25 6.54 26.10
C SER A 140 8.64 7.13 25.93
N LYS A 141 9.03 8.02 26.84
CA LYS A 141 10.40 8.58 26.90
C LYS A 141 11.47 7.49 27.00
N LYS A 142 11.19 6.37 27.69
CA LYS A 142 12.11 5.22 27.77
C LYS A 142 12.32 4.52 26.45
N GLN A 143 11.32 4.51 25.56
CA GLN A 143 11.38 3.89 24.24
C GLN A 143 12.04 4.77 23.18
N GLN A 144 12.11 6.09 23.40
CA GLN A 144 12.64 7.05 22.42
C GLN A 144 14.06 6.71 21.92
N PRO A 145 15.06 6.37 22.76
CA PRO A 145 16.39 5.98 22.28
C PRO A 145 16.38 4.75 21.39
N ALA A 146 15.57 3.74 21.73
CA ALA A 146 15.43 2.53 20.91
C ALA A 146 14.76 2.81 19.56
N LEU A 147 13.75 3.68 19.52
CA LEU A 147 13.13 4.13 18.28
C LEU A 147 14.13 4.86 17.37
N ARG A 148 14.93 5.76 17.93
CA ARG A 148 15.99 6.45 17.19
C ARG A 148 17.02 5.49 16.63
N ALA A 149 17.48 4.50 17.42
CA ALA A 149 18.40 3.47 16.96
C ALA A 149 17.81 2.66 15.80
N LEU A 150 16.55 2.21 15.93
CA LEU A 150 15.82 1.47 14.90
C LEU A 150 15.71 2.24 13.58
N LEU A 151 15.36 3.52 13.60
CA LEU A 151 15.28 4.35 12.40
C LEU A 151 16.66 4.66 11.80
N THR A 152 17.70 4.79 12.64
CA THR A 152 19.09 4.97 12.17
C THR A 152 19.59 3.71 11.45
N GLU A 153 19.32 2.53 11.98
CA GLU A 153 19.63 1.26 11.33
C GLU A 153 18.88 1.11 10.01
N LEU A 154 17.60 1.54 9.95
CA LEU A 154 16.80 1.53 8.74
C LEU A 154 17.41 2.46 7.67
N GLY A 155 17.98 3.60 8.07
CA GLY A 155 18.71 4.53 7.19
C GLY A 155 20.00 3.96 6.63
N SER A 156 20.61 3.00 7.29
CA SER A 156 21.82 2.31 6.84
C SER A 156 21.53 1.12 5.91
N ALA A 157 20.28 0.69 5.83
CA ALA A 157 19.85 -0.40 4.97
C ALA A 157 19.83 0.05 3.49
N ARG A 158 20.19 -0.87 2.60
CA ARG A 158 20.09 -0.66 1.16
C ARG A 158 18.80 -1.26 0.64
N PHE A 159 17.98 -0.44 0.02
CA PHE A 159 16.75 -0.86 -0.63
C PHE A 159 16.82 -0.58 -2.13
N GLU A 160 16.32 -1.54 -2.91
CA GLU A 160 15.82 -1.22 -4.23
C GLU A 160 14.52 -0.41 -4.06
N HIS A 161 14.36 0.62 -4.88
CA HIS A 161 13.17 1.46 -4.86
C HIS A 161 12.38 1.25 -6.14
N GLY A 162 11.08 1.08 -5.99
CA GLY A 162 10.20 0.84 -7.12
C GLY A 162 8.74 1.06 -6.76
N LEU A 163 7.86 0.65 -7.66
CA LEU A 163 6.43 0.73 -7.46
C LEU A 163 5.96 -0.35 -6.48
N ALA A 164 5.10 0.02 -5.56
CA ALA A 164 4.30 -0.85 -4.72
C ALA A 164 2.82 -0.63 -5.03
N HIS A 165 2.02 -1.67 -4.94
CA HIS A 165 0.56 -1.59 -5.11
C HIS A 165 -0.11 -0.92 -3.90
N GLY A 166 0.39 -1.19 -2.71
CA GLY A 166 -0.09 -0.60 -1.45
C GLY A 166 -1.29 -1.30 -0.80
N ASP A 167 -2.01 -2.17 -1.53
CA ASP A 167 -3.17 -2.93 -1.02
C ASP A 167 -3.27 -4.34 -1.64
N LEU A 168 -2.19 -5.13 -1.59
CA LEU A 168 -2.16 -6.49 -2.11
C LEU A 168 -2.92 -7.46 -1.18
N ALA A 169 -4.21 -7.58 -1.40
CA ALA A 169 -5.10 -8.46 -0.65
C ALA A 169 -5.92 -9.37 -1.58
N PRO A 170 -6.33 -10.58 -1.14
CA PRO A 170 -7.12 -11.51 -1.96
C PRO A 170 -8.41 -10.93 -2.51
N ARG A 171 -9.04 -9.96 -1.81
CA ARG A 171 -10.24 -9.26 -2.29
C ARG A 171 -10.01 -8.48 -3.59
N ASN A 172 -8.76 -8.11 -3.89
CA ASN A 172 -8.36 -7.39 -5.09
C ASN A 172 -7.94 -8.33 -6.23
N LEU A 173 -8.18 -9.65 -6.09
CA LEU A 173 -7.94 -10.65 -7.12
C LEU A 173 -9.26 -11.16 -7.72
N ILE A 174 -9.38 -11.06 -9.04
CA ILE A 174 -10.43 -11.77 -9.79
C ILE A 174 -9.81 -12.99 -10.47
N SER A 175 -10.29 -14.18 -10.08
CA SER A 175 -9.94 -15.43 -10.78
C SER A 175 -10.79 -15.60 -12.03
N ARG A 176 -10.19 -16.13 -13.08
CA ARG A 176 -10.90 -16.60 -14.29
C ARG A 176 -10.76 -18.11 -14.50
N GLY A 177 -10.20 -18.80 -13.50
CA GLY A 177 -9.95 -20.23 -13.46
C GLY A 177 -8.92 -20.56 -12.39
N SER A 178 -8.85 -21.80 -11.94
CA SER A 178 -7.96 -22.19 -10.82
C SER A 178 -6.47 -22.10 -11.17
N THR A 179 -6.11 -22.26 -12.45
CA THR A 179 -4.71 -22.31 -12.93
C THR A 179 -4.27 -21.04 -13.67
N GLU A 180 -5.21 -20.17 -14.03
CA GLU A 180 -4.89 -18.92 -14.71
C GLU A 180 -4.38 -17.86 -13.73
N ALA A 181 -3.46 -17.00 -14.21
CA ALA A 181 -3.04 -15.83 -13.48
C ALA A 181 -4.26 -14.94 -13.16
N PRO A 182 -4.54 -14.63 -11.89
CA PRO A 182 -5.67 -13.79 -11.54
C PRO A 182 -5.47 -12.35 -12.02
N VAL A 183 -6.58 -11.63 -12.20
CA VAL A 183 -6.54 -10.19 -12.49
C VAL A 183 -6.41 -9.42 -11.19
N LEU A 184 -5.50 -8.44 -11.14
CA LEU A 184 -5.28 -7.59 -9.97
C LEU A 184 -6.00 -6.25 -10.16
N LEU A 185 -6.81 -5.88 -9.17
CA LEU A 185 -7.64 -4.68 -9.11
C LEU A 185 -7.08 -3.65 -8.13
N ASP A 186 -7.67 -2.45 -8.16
CA ASP A 186 -7.58 -1.39 -7.13
C ASP A 186 -6.17 -0.82 -6.94
N TRP A 187 -5.67 -0.15 -7.98
CA TRP A 187 -4.36 0.47 -8.03
C TRP A 187 -4.32 1.92 -7.50
N GLY A 188 -5.42 2.43 -6.96
CA GLY A 188 -5.53 3.80 -6.44
C GLY A 188 -4.60 4.10 -5.25
N THR A 189 -4.04 3.07 -4.59
CA THR A 189 -3.09 3.21 -3.48
C THR A 189 -1.62 2.99 -3.89
N ALA A 190 -1.35 2.86 -5.19
CA ALA A 190 -0.02 2.64 -5.70
C ALA A 190 0.93 3.78 -5.29
N SER A 191 2.13 3.44 -4.88
CA SER A 191 3.13 4.40 -4.40
C SER A 191 4.55 3.90 -4.65
N VAL A 192 5.52 4.81 -4.61
CA VAL A 192 6.93 4.45 -4.76
C VAL A 192 7.63 4.45 -3.40
N GLY A 193 8.44 3.42 -3.18
CA GLY A 193 9.19 3.25 -1.94
C GLY A 193 10.16 2.07 -2.00
N PRO A 194 10.72 1.63 -0.88
CA PRO A 194 11.43 0.35 -0.79
C PRO A 194 10.53 -0.78 -1.28
N ALA A 195 10.82 -1.36 -2.42
CA ALA A 195 9.98 -2.38 -3.04
C ALA A 195 10.80 -3.67 -3.30
N PRO A 196 10.19 -4.84 -3.12
CA PRO A 196 8.80 -5.11 -2.74
C PRO A 196 8.51 -5.04 -1.22
N TRP A 197 9.40 -4.47 -0.42
CA TRP A 197 9.28 -4.38 1.05
C TRP A 197 8.03 -3.64 1.50
N THR A 198 7.61 -2.59 0.79
CA THR A 198 6.42 -1.80 1.12
C THR A 198 5.16 -2.65 1.13
N ASP A 199 4.95 -3.49 0.11
CA ASP A 199 3.81 -4.40 0.06
C ASP A 199 3.93 -5.53 1.09
N LEU A 200 5.13 -6.10 1.26
CA LEU A 200 5.36 -7.15 2.26
C LEU A 200 5.15 -6.64 3.69
N GLN A 201 5.61 -5.42 3.99
CA GLN A 201 5.38 -4.78 5.29
C GLN A 201 3.89 -4.63 5.59
N ARG A 202 3.07 -4.34 4.57
CA ARG A 202 1.62 -4.25 4.73
C ARG A 202 1.01 -5.60 5.13
N VAL A 203 1.41 -6.67 4.44
CA VAL A 203 0.95 -8.04 4.76
C VAL A 203 1.46 -8.48 6.14
N TYR A 204 2.69 -8.10 6.51
CA TYR A 204 3.24 -8.34 7.84
C TYR A 204 2.41 -7.65 8.93
N GLN A 205 2.06 -6.38 8.73
CA GLN A 205 1.19 -5.65 9.66
C GLN A 205 -0.15 -6.39 9.85
N TRP A 206 -0.81 -6.80 8.76
CA TRP A 206 -2.07 -7.54 8.84
C TRP A 206 -1.95 -8.88 9.55
N ALA A 207 -0.83 -9.58 9.40
CA ALA A 207 -0.63 -10.90 10.01
C ALA A 207 -0.24 -10.80 11.50
N VAL A 208 0.62 -9.85 11.87
CA VAL A 208 1.24 -9.79 13.19
C VAL A 208 0.51 -8.81 14.12
N HIS A 209 0.13 -7.64 13.62
CA HIS A 209 -0.48 -6.60 14.45
C HIS A 209 -2.01 -6.64 14.39
N ASP A 210 -2.58 -6.65 13.19
CA ASP A 210 -4.02 -6.60 13.00
C ASP A 210 -4.67 -7.99 13.15
N GLN A 211 -3.89 -9.07 13.03
CA GLN A 211 -4.30 -10.49 13.11
C GLN A 211 -5.47 -10.85 12.17
N THR A 212 -5.56 -10.13 11.04
CA THR A 212 -6.60 -10.34 10.02
C THR A 212 -6.16 -11.29 8.91
N VAL A 213 -4.87 -11.63 8.87
CA VAL A 213 -4.25 -12.52 7.87
C VAL A 213 -3.52 -13.65 8.59
N PRO A 214 -3.71 -14.92 8.17
CA PRO A 214 -3.02 -16.03 8.82
C PRO A 214 -1.50 -15.98 8.58
N PRO A 215 -0.65 -16.39 9.54
CA PRO A 215 0.82 -16.40 9.38
C PRO A 215 1.29 -17.16 8.15
N ALA A 216 0.64 -18.27 7.78
CA ALA A 216 0.97 -19.03 6.57
C ALA A 216 0.78 -18.23 5.28
N ALA A 217 -0.09 -17.24 5.25
CA ALA A 217 -0.26 -16.34 4.12
C ALA A 217 0.93 -15.39 3.96
N LEU A 218 1.42 -14.83 5.08
CA LEU A 218 2.63 -14.01 5.10
C LEU A 218 3.85 -14.78 4.59
N VAL A 219 4.07 -16.02 5.05
CA VAL A 219 5.15 -16.89 4.58
C VAL A 219 5.09 -17.08 3.06
N ARG A 220 3.89 -17.39 2.53
CA ARG A 220 3.69 -17.60 1.08
C ARG A 220 3.90 -16.33 0.27
N PHE A 221 3.40 -15.20 0.75
CA PHE A 221 3.60 -13.91 0.10
C PHE A 221 5.09 -13.55 0.05
N ALA A 222 5.78 -13.59 1.18
CA ALA A 222 7.19 -13.25 1.33
C ALA A 222 8.08 -14.08 0.41
N ALA A 223 7.90 -15.41 0.40
CA ALA A 223 8.64 -16.29 -0.48
C ALA A 223 8.42 -15.97 -1.96
N ALA A 224 7.17 -15.70 -2.36
CA ALA A 224 6.83 -15.37 -3.74
C ALA A 224 7.27 -13.95 -4.15
N ALA A 225 7.41 -13.03 -3.20
CA ALA A 225 7.98 -11.70 -3.41
C ALA A 225 9.51 -11.67 -3.50
N GLY A 226 10.18 -12.83 -3.34
CA GLY A 226 11.63 -12.91 -3.33
C GLY A 226 12.29 -12.51 -2.01
N LEU A 227 11.50 -12.36 -0.95
CA LEU A 227 11.94 -11.97 0.40
C LEU A 227 11.50 -13.03 1.43
N PRO A 228 12.05 -14.26 1.39
CA PRO A 228 11.66 -15.32 2.32
C PRO A 228 11.85 -14.84 3.77
N LEU A 229 10.93 -15.23 4.65
CA LEU A 229 11.00 -14.85 6.07
C LEU A 229 12.21 -15.56 6.72
N THR A 230 13.20 -14.77 7.02
CA THR A 230 14.36 -15.09 7.86
C THR A 230 14.36 -14.12 9.03
N ASP A 231 15.18 -14.37 10.06
CA ASP A 231 15.33 -13.43 11.16
C ASP A 231 15.70 -12.02 10.70
N ASP A 232 16.52 -11.89 9.63
CA ASP A 232 16.89 -10.60 9.06
C ASP A 232 15.71 -9.92 8.37
N THR A 233 14.92 -10.68 7.60
CA THR A 233 13.70 -10.19 6.95
C THR A 233 12.69 -9.73 8.00
N GLU A 234 12.47 -10.52 9.04
CA GLU A 234 11.52 -10.16 10.11
C GLU A 234 11.98 -8.92 10.86
N ARG A 235 13.27 -8.82 11.23
CA ARG A 235 13.82 -7.61 11.83
C ARG A 235 13.60 -6.36 10.95
N MET A 236 13.78 -6.50 9.65
CA MET A 236 13.55 -5.41 8.71
C MET A 236 12.06 -5.02 8.66
N LEU A 237 11.15 -5.99 8.64
CA LEU A 237 9.70 -5.77 8.65
C LEU A 237 9.24 -5.08 9.93
N VAL A 238 9.79 -5.45 11.09
CA VAL A 238 9.54 -4.76 12.35
C VAL A 238 9.90 -3.27 12.24
N ARG A 239 11.10 -2.96 11.72
CA ARG A 239 11.57 -1.57 11.55
C ARG A 239 10.68 -0.76 10.61
N LEU A 240 10.35 -1.31 9.44
CA LEU A 240 9.46 -0.68 8.46
C LEU A 240 8.06 -0.46 9.03
N THR A 241 7.57 -1.40 9.84
CA THR A 241 6.25 -1.30 10.46
C THR A 241 6.20 -0.23 11.54
N VAL A 242 7.25 -0.11 12.35
CA VAL A 242 7.37 0.99 13.33
C VAL A 242 7.39 2.35 12.62
N LEU A 243 8.21 2.51 11.57
CA LEU A 243 8.23 3.73 10.78
C LEU A 243 6.83 4.07 10.25
N ARG A 244 6.13 3.08 9.70
CA ARG A 244 4.76 3.26 9.21
C ARG A 244 3.77 3.69 10.30
N PHE A 245 3.84 3.12 11.48
CA PHE A 245 2.95 3.51 12.59
C PHE A 245 3.21 4.94 13.05
N LEU A 246 4.48 5.36 13.14
CA LEU A 246 4.84 6.75 13.43
C LEU A 246 4.28 7.69 12.37
N ASP A 247 4.47 7.37 11.08
CA ASP A 247 3.96 8.17 9.96
C ASP A 247 2.44 8.29 9.96
N LEU A 248 1.74 7.18 10.13
CA LEU A 248 0.27 7.18 10.12
C LEU A 248 -0.30 8.00 11.27
N ALA A 249 0.29 7.91 12.47
CA ALA A 249 -0.14 8.71 13.60
C ALA A 249 0.12 10.21 13.38
N ARG A 250 1.29 10.59 12.82
CA ARG A 250 1.60 11.98 12.45
C ARG A 250 0.66 12.50 11.36
N TRP A 251 0.48 11.70 10.29
CA TRP A 251 -0.44 12.04 9.20
C TRP A 251 -1.88 12.22 9.70
N ALA A 252 -2.38 11.31 10.54
CA ALA A 252 -3.73 11.41 11.08
C ALA A 252 -3.90 12.67 11.92
N ARG A 253 -2.93 13.00 12.76
CA ARG A 253 -2.95 14.22 13.54
C ARG A 253 -3.08 15.49 12.67
N GLU A 254 -2.39 15.51 11.52
CA GLU A 254 -2.35 16.67 10.62
C GLU A 254 -3.55 16.74 9.66
N ARG A 255 -4.04 15.60 9.20
CA ARG A 255 -4.97 15.52 8.07
C ARG A 255 -6.32 14.88 8.39
N ARG A 256 -6.36 14.02 9.40
CA ARG A 256 -7.55 13.27 9.81
C ARG A 256 -7.64 13.20 11.34
N PRO A 257 -7.87 14.35 12.02
CA PRO A 257 -7.96 14.40 13.49
C PRO A 257 -9.04 13.47 14.05
N ASP A 258 -10.07 13.17 13.27
CA ASP A 258 -11.12 12.19 13.56
C ASP A 258 -10.60 10.77 13.74
N LEU A 259 -9.55 10.37 13.00
CA LEU A 259 -8.90 9.06 13.07
C LEU A 259 -7.65 9.03 13.97
N TYR A 260 -7.22 10.20 14.45
CA TYR A 260 -5.97 10.29 15.22
C TYR A 260 -5.94 9.38 16.46
N PRO A 261 -7.01 9.26 17.28
CA PRO A 261 -7.00 8.37 18.44
C PRO A 261 -6.71 6.90 18.08
N ASP A 262 -7.28 6.42 16.99
CA ASP A 262 -7.11 5.03 16.55
C ASP A 262 -5.69 4.78 16.04
N TYR A 263 -5.15 5.68 15.22
CA TYR A 263 -3.76 5.59 14.73
C TYR A 263 -2.73 5.78 15.84
N LEU A 264 -3.02 6.59 16.84
CA LEU A 264 -2.17 6.75 18.02
C LEU A 264 -2.12 5.47 18.85
N ALA A 265 -3.28 4.85 19.09
CA ALA A 265 -3.36 3.56 19.78
C ALA A 265 -2.62 2.46 19.03
N ALA A 266 -2.79 2.38 17.70
CA ALA A 266 -2.06 1.44 16.85
C ALA A 266 -0.54 1.69 16.89
N CYS A 267 -0.11 2.96 16.90
CA CYS A 267 1.29 3.33 17.06
C CYS A 267 1.85 2.84 18.41
N ALA A 268 1.15 3.10 19.51
CA ALA A 268 1.58 2.67 20.83
C ALA A 268 1.71 1.13 20.92
N ALA A 269 0.72 0.40 20.42
CA ALA A 269 0.73 -1.06 20.38
C ALA A 269 1.88 -1.60 19.50
N GLY A 270 2.05 -1.04 18.29
CA GLY A 270 3.10 -1.44 17.36
C GLY A 270 4.51 -1.19 17.88
N VAL A 271 4.74 -0.02 18.49
CA VAL A 271 6.02 0.31 19.15
C VAL A 271 6.28 -0.63 20.33
N HIS A 272 5.25 -0.91 21.15
CA HIS A 272 5.40 -1.85 22.27
C HIS A 272 5.82 -3.26 21.77
N THR A 273 5.09 -3.81 20.80
CA THR A 273 5.39 -5.13 20.22
C THR A 273 6.80 -5.19 19.62
N ALA A 274 7.22 -4.13 18.91
CA ALA A 274 8.53 -4.09 18.27
C ALA A 274 9.72 -4.03 19.24
N LEU A 275 9.52 -3.42 20.41
CA LEU A 275 10.58 -3.23 21.40
C LEU A 275 10.57 -4.28 22.52
N HIS A 276 9.54 -5.15 22.56
CA HIS A 276 9.39 -6.24 23.55
C HIS A 276 8.92 -7.51 22.81
N PRO A 277 9.76 -8.07 21.93
CA PRO A 277 9.43 -9.23 21.09
C PRO A 277 9.20 -10.51 21.91
#